data_93b8e9138bfd287d88a8823b56b79ec9
#
_entry.id   93b8e9138bfd287d88a8823b56b79ec9
#
_cell.length_a   1.000
_cell.length_b   1.000
_cell.length_c   1.000
_cell.angle_alpha   90.00
_cell.angle_beta   90.00
_cell.angle_gamma   90.00
#
_symmetry.space_group_name_H-M   'P 1'
#
loop_
_entity.id
_entity.type
_entity.pdbx_description
1 polymer ?
#
loop_
_entity_poly.entity_id
_entity_poly.type
_entity_poly.pdbx_seq_one_letter_code
_entity_poly.pdbx_strand_id
1 'polypeptide(L)'
;MKTLRMTSLAGTTAVVLAALAGVAVVAPAQSIASRVARVSNGTVRMSFTAKPGICGSGNSIRHSNGRGNTTWGNDWNTSRDVEWESDCSLGPARVVLDRRNGELADLRFYVGGRWRPAASDVVDLGMVPAREAADYLVSIAQSERGSMGEKAIFPATMADSSNIWPALIKVARNSDLPRGTRTQSVFWLGQAAGEAATANLKDIVLDNSVDREVRESAVFALSQRPREEGVPALISVARTNKDPEIRKKALFWLGQSNDPRAINLFEELLTKK
;
A
#
# COMPACT_ATOMS: atom_id res chain seq x y z
N MET A 1 -2.32 -10.65 -103.64
CA MET A 1 -1.24 -10.47 -102.69
C MET A 1 -1.74 -9.46 -101.64
N LYS A 2 -2.12 -9.93 -100.39
CA LYS A 2 -2.66 -9.11 -99.28
C LYS A 2 -1.59 -9.03 -98.20
N THR A 3 -1.10 -7.83 -97.97
CA THR A 3 -0.16 -7.52 -96.89
C THR A 3 -0.90 -7.35 -95.57
N LEU A 4 -0.55 -8.18 -94.58
CA LEU A 4 -1.06 -8.07 -93.17
C LEU A 4 -0.17 -7.07 -92.42
N ARG A 5 -0.82 -6.05 -91.84
CA ARG A 5 -0.18 -5.14 -90.89
C ARG A 5 -0.31 -5.70 -89.47
N MET A 6 0.77 -5.95 -88.77
CA MET A 6 0.84 -6.24 -87.36
C MET A 6 0.81 -4.94 -86.55
N THR A 7 -0.17 -4.74 -85.71
CA THR A 7 -0.26 -3.66 -84.74
C THR A 7 0.32 -4.15 -83.42
N SER A 8 1.38 -3.50 -82.94
CA SER A 8 2.02 -3.73 -81.64
C SER A 8 1.16 -3.05 -80.54
N LEU A 9 0.69 -3.84 -79.59
CA LEU A 9 0.14 -3.32 -78.36
C LEU A 9 1.26 -3.21 -77.32
N ALA A 10 1.63 -1.98 -76.93
CA ALA A 10 2.47 -1.70 -75.77
C ALA A 10 1.62 -1.79 -74.50
N GLY A 11 1.88 -2.84 -73.74
CA GLY A 11 1.30 -2.99 -72.40
C GLY A 11 2.08 -2.21 -71.38
N THR A 12 1.49 -1.18 -70.81
CA THR A 12 2.01 -0.44 -69.65
C THR A 12 1.69 -1.22 -68.36
N THR A 13 2.66 -1.88 -67.80
CA THR A 13 2.58 -2.49 -66.45
C THR A 13 2.67 -1.41 -65.39
N ALA A 14 1.55 -1.07 -64.76
CA ALA A 14 1.51 -0.22 -63.60
C ALA A 14 1.98 -1.03 -62.37
N VAL A 15 3.18 -0.71 -61.81
CA VAL A 15 3.63 -1.25 -60.54
C VAL A 15 2.95 -0.48 -59.43
N VAL A 16 1.97 -1.13 -58.76
CA VAL A 16 1.34 -0.60 -57.54
C VAL A 16 2.28 -0.90 -56.37
N LEU A 17 3.03 0.10 -55.92
CA LEU A 17 3.76 0.05 -54.66
C LEU A 17 2.73 0.14 -53.52
N ALA A 18 2.35 -0.98 -52.90
CA ALA A 18 1.63 -1.01 -51.65
C ALA A 18 2.56 -0.58 -50.51
N ALA A 19 2.43 0.66 -50.05
CA ALA A 19 3.09 1.12 -48.84
C ALA A 19 2.45 0.39 -47.62
N LEU A 20 3.11 -0.63 -47.11
CA LEU A 20 2.80 -1.24 -45.81
C LEU A 20 3.14 -0.20 -44.72
N ALA A 21 2.15 0.58 -44.29
CA ALA A 21 2.24 1.35 -43.08
C ALA A 21 2.36 0.35 -41.91
N GLY A 22 3.60 0.12 -41.46
CA GLY A 22 3.89 -0.68 -40.28
C GLY A 22 3.27 0.02 -39.08
N VAL A 23 2.13 -0.48 -38.61
CA VAL A 23 1.60 -0.13 -37.29
C VAL A 23 2.61 -0.65 -36.31
N ALA A 24 3.42 0.25 -35.73
CA ALA A 24 4.30 -0.09 -34.61
C ALA A 24 3.42 -0.57 -33.45
N VAL A 25 3.32 -1.88 -33.26
CA VAL A 25 2.72 -2.48 -32.06
C VAL A 25 3.61 -2.08 -30.90
N VAL A 26 3.20 -1.04 -30.16
CA VAL A 26 3.84 -0.68 -28.90
C VAL A 26 3.63 -1.87 -27.97
N ALA A 27 4.70 -2.63 -27.73
CA ALA A 27 4.67 -3.71 -26.76
C ALA A 27 4.18 -3.15 -25.42
N PRO A 28 3.23 -3.82 -24.73
CA PRO A 28 2.75 -3.34 -23.45
C PRO A 28 3.92 -3.19 -22.49
N ALA A 29 3.98 -2.06 -21.81
CA ALA A 29 5.02 -1.80 -20.81
C ALA A 29 5.03 -2.95 -19.79
N GLN A 30 6.20 -3.54 -19.57
CA GLN A 30 6.32 -4.68 -18.66
C GLN A 30 6.01 -4.23 -17.23
N SER A 31 5.13 -4.97 -16.54
CA SER A 31 4.77 -4.67 -15.16
C SER A 31 5.98 -4.69 -14.23
N ILE A 32 5.92 -3.94 -13.13
CA ILE A 32 6.95 -3.97 -12.08
C ILE A 32 7.22 -5.41 -11.63
N ALA A 33 6.18 -6.21 -11.42
CA ALA A 33 6.29 -7.61 -11.01
C ALA A 33 7.16 -8.42 -11.99
N SER A 34 6.91 -8.31 -13.31
CA SER A 34 7.68 -9.02 -14.32
C SER A 34 9.14 -8.54 -14.43
N ARG A 35 9.38 -7.24 -14.21
CA ARG A 35 10.74 -6.67 -14.20
C ARG A 35 11.53 -7.15 -12.97
N VAL A 36 10.90 -7.17 -11.79
CA VAL A 36 11.50 -7.68 -10.54
C VAL A 36 11.77 -9.19 -10.64
N ALA A 37 10.83 -9.96 -11.18
CA ALA A 37 10.96 -11.42 -11.30
C ALA A 37 12.16 -11.89 -12.15
N ARG A 38 12.66 -11.06 -13.07
CA ARG A 38 13.85 -11.36 -13.88
C ARG A 38 15.15 -11.34 -13.09
N VAL A 39 15.17 -10.69 -11.95
CA VAL A 39 16.34 -10.63 -11.08
C VAL A 39 16.30 -11.79 -10.12
N SER A 40 17.04 -12.86 -10.38
CA SER A 40 17.09 -14.02 -9.47
C SER A 40 17.94 -13.73 -8.23
N ASN A 41 19.06 -13.01 -8.41
CA ASN A 41 19.95 -12.58 -7.33
C ASN A 41 20.40 -11.14 -7.59
N GLY A 42 20.37 -10.30 -6.56
CA GLY A 42 20.75 -8.88 -6.64
C GLY A 42 19.68 -7.97 -6.05
N THR A 43 19.86 -6.69 -6.29
CA THR A 43 19.01 -5.63 -5.76
C THR A 43 18.18 -4.98 -6.86
N VAL A 44 16.90 -4.82 -6.64
CA VAL A 44 16.01 -4.01 -7.48
C VAL A 44 15.60 -2.76 -6.71
N ARG A 45 15.71 -1.60 -7.31
CA ARG A 45 15.25 -0.35 -6.70
C ARG A 45 14.29 0.39 -7.62
N MET A 46 13.33 1.08 -7.01
CA MET A 46 12.37 1.92 -7.71
C MET A 46 12.03 3.15 -6.87
N SER A 47 11.54 4.18 -7.55
CA SER A 47 11.01 5.39 -6.91
C SER A 47 9.61 5.67 -7.45
N PHE A 48 8.75 6.28 -6.63
CA PHE A 48 7.41 6.70 -7.02
C PHE A 48 6.99 7.95 -6.23
N THR A 49 5.97 8.65 -6.71
CA THR A 49 5.45 9.85 -6.03
C THR A 49 4.82 9.45 -4.71
N ALA A 50 5.31 10.06 -3.62
CA ALA A 50 4.70 9.92 -2.30
C ALA A 50 3.46 10.81 -2.17
N LYS A 51 2.53 10.45 -1.28
CA LYS A 51 1.38 11.29 -0.93
C LYS A 51 1.82 12.69 -0.50
N PRO A 52 1.00 13.72 -0.74
CA PRO A 52 1.25 15.08 -0.23
C PRO A 52 1.49 15.09 1.28
N GLY A 53 2.40 15.94 1.75
CA GLY A 53 2.74 16.08 3.15
C GLY A 53 3.71 15.02 3.70
N ILE A 54 4.17 14.09 2.85
CA ILE A 54 5.17 13.10 3.24
C ILE A 54 6.56 13.64 2.90
N CYS A 55 7.44 13.62 3.89
CA CYS A 55 8.85 13.94 3.76
C CYS A 55 9.70 12.95 4.56
N GLY A 56 10.98 12.89 4.32
CA GLY A 56 11.85 11.98 5.03
C GLY A 56 13.32 12.40 5.05
N SER A 57 14.04 11.82 5.99
CA SER A 57 15.50 11.83 6.07
C SER A 57 15.97 10.39 6.25
N GLY A 58 16.27 9.70 5.13
CA GLY A 58 16.63 8.29 5.17
C GLY A 58 15.50 7.42 5.73
N ASN A 59 15.70 6.79 6.89
CA ASN A 59 14.74 5.87 7.51
C ASN A 59 13.63 6.57 8.31
N SER A 60 13.79 7.86 8.62
CA SER A 60 12.77 8.64 9.31
C SER A 60 11.82 9.23 8.30
N ILE A 61 10.54 8.92 8.44
CA ILE A 61 9.48 9.37 7.52
C ILE A 61 8.46 10.12 8.35
N ARG A 62 8.18 11.35 7.95
CA ARG A 62 7.20 12.22 8.59
C ARG A 62 6.04 12.49 7.66
N HIS A 63 4.85 12.46 8.20
CA HIS A 63 3.64 12.88 7.51
C HIS A 63 2.99 14.03 8.27
N SER A 64 2.79 15.15 7.59
CA SER A 64 2.02 16.28 8.08
C SER A 64 0.66 16.29 7.37
N ASN A 65 -0.42 16.04 8.10
CA ASN A 65 -1.78 15.96 7.55
C ASN A 65 -2.69 17.10 8.01
N GLY A 66 -2.12 18.22 8.49
CA GLY A 66 -2.88 19.34 9.02
C GLY A 66 -3.52 19.12 10.41
N ARG A 67 -3.50 17.90 10.93
CA ARG A 67 -3.97 17.52 12.28
C ARG A 67 -2.82 17.20 13.25
N GLY A 68 -1.59 17.17 12.74
CA GLY A 68 -0.40 16.85 13.50
C GLY A 68 0.68 16.20 12.64
N ASN A 69 1.86 16.01 13.23
CA ASN A 69 2.96 15.32 12.59
C ASN A 69 3.03 13.90 13.13
N THR A 70 2.94 12.92 12.25
CA THR A 70 3.19 11.52 12.58
C THR A 70 4.55 11.13 12.01
N THR A 71 5.44 10.59 12.84
CA THR A 71 6.76 10.10 12.41
C THR A 71 6.77 8.60 12.46
N TRP A 72 7.25 7.96 11.39
CA TRP A 72 7.51 6.53 11.30
C TRP A 72 8.99 6.31 11.00
N GLY A 73 9.56 5.26 11.55
CA GLY A 73 10.95 4.88 11.37
C GLY A 73 11.74 4.89 12.66
N ASN A 74 12.93 4.32 12.60
CA ASN A 74 13.83 4.27 13.75
C ASN A 74 14.57 5.61 13.90
N ASP A 75 14.03 6.48 14.71
CA ASP A 75 14.68 7.72 15.13
C ASP A 75 15.75 7.49 16.22
N TRP A 76 16.23 6.23 16.32
CA TRP A 76 17.26 5.85 17.32
C TRP A 76 18.62 6.48 17.06
N ASN A 77 18.77 7.21 15.95
CA ASN A 77 20.04 7.86 15.59
C ASN A 77 19.97 9.39 15.57
N THR A 78 18.93 9.98 16.11
CA THR A 78 19.00 11.35 16.62
C THR A 78 19.70 11.27 17.98
N SER A 79 21.02 11.17 17.96
CA SER A 79 21.80 11.52 19.14
C SER A 79 21.30 12.87 19.61
N ARG A 80 20.94 12.99 20.89
CA ARG A 80 20.49 14.22 21.52
C ARG A 80 21.53 15.36 21.45
N ASP A 81 22.66 15.10 20.82
CA ASP A 81 23.80 15.98 20.65
C ASP A 81 23.92 16.59 19.24
N VAL A 82 22.88 16.48 18.40
CA VAL A 82 22.88 17.12 17.09
C VAL A 82 22.31 18.52 17.23
N GLU A 83 23.14 19.52 17.08
CA GLU A 83 22.76 20.94 17.20
C GLU A 83 21.89 21.47 16.06
N TRP A 84 21.48 20.63 15.10
CA TRP A 84 20.61 21.02 14.00
C TRP A 84 19.45 20.03 13.81
N GLU A 85 18.30 20.57 13.44
CA GLU A 85 17.21 19.78 12.92
C GLU A 85 17.52 19.34 11.48
N SER A 86 17.44 18.03 11.20
CA SER A 86 17.53 17.58 9.84
C SER A 86 16.25 17.98 9.10
N ASP A 87 16.37 18.76 8.04
CA ASP A 87 15.25 19.11 7.20
C ASP A 87 14.62 17.86 6.62
N CYS A 88 13.29 17.75 6.81
CA CYS A 88 12.52 16.69 6.22
C CYS A 88 12.40 16.96 4.71
N SER A 89 13.14 16.23 3.89
CA SER A 89 13.17 16.42 2.45
C SER A 89 11.89 15.89 1.82
N LEU A 90 11.14 16.77 1.14
CA LEU A 90 10.11 16.36 0.21
C LEU A 90 10.78 15.62 -0.95
N GLY A 91 10.26 14.48 -1.32
CA GLY A 91 10.84 13.75 -2.43
C GLY A 91 10.10 12.43 -2.70
N PRO A 92 10.55 11.69 -3.70
CA PRO A 92 9.91 10.44 -4.02
C PRO A 92 10.06 9.43 -2.88
N ALA A 93 9.04 8.61 -2.74
CA ALA A 93 9.12 7.34 -2.04
C ALA A 93 10.07 6.41 -2.80
N ARG A 94 10.89 5.65 -2.07
CA ARG A 94 11.96 4.81 -2.61
C ARG A 94 11.89 3.43 -1.99
N VAL A 95 11.82 2.40 -2.82
CA VAL A 95 11.80 1.00 -2.39
C VAL A 95 13.02 0.28 -2.93
N VAL A 96 13.63 -0.50 -2.06
CA VAL A 96 14.72 -1.43 -2.37
C VAL A 96 14.24 -2.84 -2.08
N LEU A 97 14.41 -3.73 -3.03
CA LEU A 97 14.04 -5.13 -2.98
C LEU A 97 15.30 -5.97 -3.18
N ASP A 98 15.72 -6.72 -2.19
CA ASP A 98 16.81 -7.67 -2.32
C ASP A 98 16.25 -9.05 -2.70
N ARG A 99 16.78 -9.63 -3.77
CA ARG A 99 16.38 -10.94 -4.29
C ARG A 99 17.48 -11.95 -4.08
N ARG A 100 17.10 -13.15 -3.63
CA ARG A 100 18.00 -14.31 -3.49
C ARG A 100 17.30 -15.56 -3.98
N ASN A 101 17.92 -16.26 -4.90
CA ASN A 101 17.37 -17.50 -5.49
C ASN A 101 15.94 -17.35 -6.03
N GLY A 102 15.62 -16.19 -6.60
CA GLY A 102 14.30 -15.91 -7.15
C GLY A 102 13.25 -15.45 -6.12
N GLU A 103 13.57 -15.43 -4.83
CA GLU A 103 12.67 -15.01 -3.75
C GLU A 103 13.00 -13.60 -3.25
N LEU A 104 12.02 -12.95 -2.64
CA LEU A 104 12.21 -11.66 -1.98
C LEU A 104 12.82 -11.87 -0.58
N ALA A 105 14.10 -11.51 -0.43
CA ALA A 105 14.86 -11.69 0.80
C ALA A 105 14.74 -10.50 1.76
N ASP A 106 14.65 -9.28 1.23
CA ASP A 106 14.44 -8.07 2.05
C ASP A 106 13.72 -6.98 1.26
N LEU A 107 13.04 -6.11 2.01
CA LEU A 107 12.36 -4.92 1.50
C LEU A 107 12.69 -3.75 2.43
N ARG A 108 13.24 -2.67 1.85
CA ARG A 108 13.55 -1.43 2.57
C ARG A 108 12.82 -0.26 1.90
N PHE A 109 12.44 0.71 2.72
CA PHE A 109 11.66 1.87 2.29
C PHE A 109 12.28 3.16 2.81
N TYR A 110 12.34 4.17 1.93
CA TYR A 110 12.89 5.49 2.23
C TYR A 110 12.04 6.57 1.58
N VAL A 111 12.13 7.81 2.07
CA VAL A 111 11.53 8.97 1.44
C VAL A 111 12.58 10.07 1.31
N GLY A 112 12.53 10.80 0.19
CA GLY A 112 13.50 11.85 -0.09
C GLY A 112 14.89 11.35 -0.45
N GLY A 113 15.88 12.24 -0.34
CA GLY A 113 17.27 11.92 -0.65
C GLY A 113 17.55 11.62 -2.13
N ARG A 114 18.75 11.11 -2.40
CA ARG A 114 19.18 10.72 -3.74
C ARG A 114 19.75 9.31 -3.73
N TRP A 115 19.48 8.55 -4.79
CA TRP A 115 20.17 7.28 -4.99
C TRP A 115 21.68 7.50 -5.15
N ARG A 116 22.48 6.65 -4.55
CA ARG A 116 23.89 6.51 -4.95
C ARG A 116 23.94 5.87 -6.34
N PRO A 117 25.05 6.07 -7.12
CA PRO A 117 25.24 5.33 -8.36
C PRO A 117 24.97 3.85 -8.16
N ALA A 118 24.30 3.22 -9.14
CA ALA A 118 23.98 1.80 -9.05
C ALA A 118 25.28 0.98 -9.20
N ALA A 119 25.45 -0.01 -8.32
CA ALA A 119 26.44 -1.07 -8.51
C ALA A 119 25.98 -2.04 -9.61
N SER A 120 26.87 -2.89 -10.09
CA SER A 120 26.60 -3.78 -11.24
C SER A 120 25.48 -4.80 -11.01
N ASP A 121 25.20 -5.12 -9.75
CA ASP A 121 24.14 -6.04 -9.31
C ASP A 121 22.81 -5.34 -8.96
N VAL A 122 22.72 -4.02 -9.20
CA VAL A 122 21.53 -3.22 -8.93
C VAL A 122 20.76 -2.94 -10.22
N VAL A 123 19.53 -3.39 -10.28
CA VAL A 123 18.58 -3.05 -11.35
C VAL A 123 17.73 -1.86 -10.89
N ASP A 124 17.94 -0.70 -11.52
CA ASP A 124 17.17 0.51 -11.25
C ASP A 124 15.97 0.62 -12.20
N LEU A 125 14.76 0.55 -11.64
CA LEU A 125 13.52 0.71 -12.42
C LEU A 125 13.18 2.18 -12.68
N GLY A 126 13.90 3.11 -12.03
CA GLY A 126 13.67 4.55 -12.11
C GLY A 126 12.41 5.01 -11.40
N MET A 127 11.82 6.10 -11.91
CA MET A 127 10.49 6.55 -11.49
C MET A 127 9.42 5.68 -12.14
N VAL A 128 8.58 5.06 -11.32
CA VAL A 128 7.46 4.25 -11.77
C VAL A 128 6.13 4.92 -11.37
N PRO A 129 5.01 4.63 -12.05
CA PRO A 129 3.70 5.15 -11.63
C PRO A 129 3.38 4.73 -10.19
N ALA A 130 2.96 5.69 -9.35
CA ALA A 130 2.71 5.44 -7.93
C ALA A 130 1.65 4.34 -7.71
N ARG A 131 0.60 4.32 -8.53
CA ARG A 131 -0.42 3.28 -8.48
C ARG A 131 0.14 1.90 -8.79
N GLU A 132 0.98 1.77 -9.82
CA GLU A 132 1.58 0.48 -10.18
C GLU A 132 2.53 -0.02 -9.08
N ALA A 133 3.29 0.90 -8.46
CA ALA A 133 4.12 0.59 -7.31
C ALA A 133 3.29 0.10 -6.12
N ALA A 134 2.17 0.78 -5.81
CA ALA A 134 1.25 0.38 -4.76
C ALA A 134 0.63 -0.99 -5.02
N ASP A 135 0.13 -1.23 -6.24
CA ASP A 135 -0.48 -2.50 -6.64
C ASP A 135 0.54 -3.65 -6.53
N TYR A 136 1.79 -3.42 -6.95
CA TYR A 136 2.87 -4.40 -6.80
C TYR A 136 3.20 -4.69 -5.32
N LEU A 137 3.33 -3.66 -4.48
CA LEU A 137 3.62 -3.82 -3.05
C LEU A 137 2.47 -4.55 -2.33
N VAL A 138 1.22 -4.25 -2.69
CA VAL A 138 0.05 -4.98 -2.19
C VAL A 138 0.07 -6.44 -2.65
N SER A 139 0.51 -6.73 -3.87
CA SER A 139 0.63 -8.11 -4.33
C SER A 139 1.64 -8.92 -3.48
N ILE A 140 2.73 -8.29 -3.03
CA ILE A 140 3.66 -8.89 -2.06
C ILE A 140 2.92 -9.20 -0.75
N ALA A 141 2.15 -8.24 -0.22
CA ALA A 141 1.38 -8.45 1.00
C ALA A 141 0.34 -9.59 0.88
N GLN A 142 -0.17 -9.86 -0.32
CA GLN A 142 -1.16 -10.91 -0.59
C GLN A 142 -0.55 -12.29 -0.84
N SER A 143 0.71 -12.37 -1.22
CA SER A 143 1.34 -13.63 -1.65
C SER A 143 2.43 -14.14 -0.70
N GLU A 144 3.16 -13.23 -0.04
CA GLU A 144 4.29 -13.60 0.79
C GLU A 144 3.86 -14.18 2.14
N ARG A 145 4.45 -15.33 2.47
CA ARG A 145 4.17 -16.06 3.72
C ARG A 145 5.09 -15.66 4.88
N GLY A 146 6.12 -14.87 4.58
CA GLY A 146 7.07 -14.34 5.58
C GLY A 146 6.76 -12.89 5.98
N SER A 147 7.74 -12.24 6.62
CA SER A 147 7.65 -10.84 7.05
C SER A 147 7.63 -9.83 5.90
N MET A 148 7.95 -10.23 4.68
CA MET A 148 7.97 -9.33 3.53
C MET A 148 6.59 -8.77 3.19
N GLY A 149 5.53 -9.58 3.38
CA GLY A 149 4.16 -9.12 3.23
C GLY A 149 3.83 -7.96 4.19
N GLU A 150 4.24 -8.07 5.45
CA GLU A 150 4.08 -7.00 6.44
C GLU A 150 4.86 -5.74 6.06
N LYS A 151 6.13 -5.89 5.67
CA LYS A 151 7.00 -4.78 5.26
C LYS A 151 6.49 -4.03 4.02
N ALA A 152 5.76 -4.70 3.12
CA ALA A 152 5.27 -4.12 1.87
C ALA A 152 4.05 -3.21 2.06
N ILE A 153 3.27 -3.36 3.15
CA ILE A 153 2.03 -2.61 3.35
C ILE A 153 2.31 -1.12 3.55
N PHE A 154 3.24 -0.76 4.43
CA PHE A 154 3.54 0.64 4.70
C PHE A 154 3.95 1.42 3.44
N PRO A 155 4.94 0.98 2.64
CA PRO A 155 5.28 1.64 1.39
C PRO A 155 4.11 1.79 0.42
N ALA A 156 3.24 0.77 0.33
CA ALA A 156 2.06 0.82 -0.52
C ALA A 156 1.08 1.92 -0.09
N THR A 157 0.92 2.15 1.23
CA THR A 157 0.05 3.21 1.74
C THR A 157 0.58 4.60 1.49
N MET A 158 1.89 4.75 1.25
CA MET A 158 2.56 6.03 1.01
C MET A 158 2.50 6.48 -0.45
N ALA A 159 2.10 5.62 -1.37
CA ALA A 159 2.00 5.95 -2.79
C ALA A 159 0.85 6.94 -3.06
N ASP A 160 1.17 8.01 -3.83
CA ASP A 160 0.18 9.01 -4.20
C ASP A 160 -0.94 8.42 -5.07
N SER A 161 -2.15 8.97 -4.89
CA SER A 161 -3.34 8.64 -5.70
C SER A 161 -3.64 7.14 -5.79
N SER A 162 -3.16 6.34 -4.83
CA SER A 162 -3.44 4.90 -4.75
C SER A 162 -4.65 4.63 -3.84
N ASN A 163 -5.53 3.73 -4.29
CA ASN A 163 -6.66 3.23 -3.48
C ASN A 163 -6.44 1.75 -3.16
N ILE A 164 -5.64 1.46 -2.15
CA ILE A 164 -5.29 0.08 -1.76
C ILE A 164 -6.21 -0.48 -0.65
N TRP A 165 -7.12 0.33 -0.10
CA TRP A 165 -7.96 -0.07 1.05
C TRP A 165 -8.77 -1.35 0.80
N PRO A 166 -9.40 -1.57 -0.39
CA PRO A 166 -10.10 -2.82 -0.66
C PRO A 166 -9.19 -4.05 -0.63
N ALA A 167 -7.93 -3.89 -1.04
CA ALA A 167 -6.95 -4.97 -0.99
C ALA A 167 -6.47 -5.24 0.45
N LEU A 168 -6.29 -4.20 1.28
CA LEU A 168 -5.94 -4.37 2.69
C LEU A 168 -7.05 -5.09 3.47
N ILE A 169 -8.33 -4.87 3.14
CA ILE A 169 -9.45 -5.63 3.73
C ILE A 169 -9.32 -7.12 3.39
N LYS A 170 -8.99 -7.45 2.14
CA LYS A 170 -8.78 -8.85 1.72
C LYS A 170 -7.59 -9.47 2.47
N VAL A 171 -6.48 -8.74 2.62
CA VAL A 171 -5.31 -9.21 3.39
C VAL A 171 -5.69 -9.46 4.84
N ALA A 172 -6.40 -8.54 5.49
CA ALA A 172 -6.81 -8.66 6.89
C ALA A 172 -7.68 -9.90 7.17
N ARG A 173 -8.51 -10.31 6.20
CA ARG A 173 -9.43 -11.44 6.31
C ARG A 173 -8.84 -12.78 5.83
N ASN A 174 -7.70 -12.76 5.16
CA ASN A 174 -7.11 -13.98 4.62
C ASN A 174 -6.34 -14.75 5.71
N SER A 175 -6.94 -15.82 6.25
CA SER A 175 -6.33 -16.68 7.29
C SER A 175 -5.04 -17.37 6.86
N ASP A 176 -4.81 -17.53 5.55
CA ASP A 176 -3.59 -18.15 5.02
C ASP A 176 -2.36 -17.24 5.11
N LEU A 177 -2.54 -15.94 5.37
CA LEU A 177 -1.46 -14.99 5.51
C LEU A 177 -0.97 -14.91 6.96
N PRO A 178 0.31 -14.58 7.17
CA PRO A 178 0.86 -14.37 8.50
C PRO A 178 0.06 -13.35 9.30
N ARG A 179 -0.08 -13.58 10.60
CA ARG A 179 -0.80 -12.69 11.50
C ARG A 179 -0.27 -11.26 11.45
N GLY A 180 1.06 -11.06 11.42
CA GLY A 180 1.69 -9.75 11.32
C GLY A 180 1.21 -8.98 10.10
N THR A 181 1.18 -9.61 8.92
CA THR A 181 0.65 -9.01 7.68
C THR A 181 -0.80 -8.59 7.82
N ARG A 182 -1.64 -9.42 8.44
CA ARG A 182 -3.08 -9.14 8.65
C ARG A 182 -3.31 -8.00 9.64
N THR A 183 -2.63 -8.00 10.78
CA THR A 183 -2.75 -6.93 11.79
C THR A 183 -2.20 -5.60 11.28
N GLN A 184 -1.12 -5.62 10.50
CA GLN A 184 -0.58 -4.44 9.85
C GLN A 184 -1.58 -3.84 8.84
N SER A 185 -2.27 -4.70 8.07
CA SER A 185 -3.33 -4.24 7.17
C SER A 185 -4.47 -3.56 7.91
N VAL A 186 -4.90 -4.12 9.05
CA VAL A 186 -5.93 -3.53 9.92
C VAL A 186 -5.47 -2.18 10.48
N PHE A 187 -4.22 -2.08 10.94
CA PHE A 187 -3.67 -0.81 11.42
C PHE A 187 -3.77 0.28 10.37
N TRP A 188 -3.35 -0.01 9.13
CA TRP A 188 -3.40 0.97 8.05
C TRP A 188 -4.82 1.27 7.56
N LEU A 189 -5.77 0.35 7.69
CA LEU A 189 -7.19 0.64 7.51
C LEU A 189 -7.68 1.67 8.52
N GLY A 190 -7.19 1.63 9.76
CA GLY A 190 -7.48 2.63 10.79
C GLY A 190 -7.00 4.05 10.42
N GLN A 191 -5.93 4.14 9.63
CA GLN A 191 -5.37 5.41 9.13
C GLN A 191 -6.02 5.89 7.81
N ALA A 192 -6.90 5.07 7.21
CA ALA A 192 -7.57 5.42 5.96
C ALA A 192 -8.56 6.58 6.15
N ALA A 193 -8.77 7.38 5.10
CA ALA A 193 -9.77 8.43 5.13
C ALA A 193 -11.19 7.88 4.88
N GLY A 194 -12.18 8.54 5.49
CA GLY A 194 -13.61 8.32 5.22
C GLY A 194 -14.28 7.24 6.07
N GLU A 195 -15.60 7.36 6.19
CA GLU A 195 -16.47 6.50 7.01
C GLU A 195 -16.45 5.02 6.58
N ALA A 196 -16.20 4.75 5.30
CA ALA A 196 -16.10 3.40 4.78
C ALA A 196 -15.00 2.58 5.47
N ALA A 197 -13.91 3.21 5.92
CA ALA A 197 -12.87 2.54 6.68
C ALA A 197 -13.40 2.09 8.06
N THR A 198 -14.18 2.93 8.74
CA THR A 198 -14.79 2.61 10.04
C THR A 198 -15.78 1.46 9.91
N ALA A 199 -16.63 1.45 8.87
CA ALA A 199 -17.56 0.37 8.60
C ALA A 199 -16.82 -0.97 8.38
N ASN A 200 -15.78 -0.99 7.53
CA ASN A 200 -14.99 -2.18 7.27
C ASN A 200 -14.26 -2.70 8.50
N LEU A 201 -13.71 -1.81 9.33
CA LEU A 201 -13.08 -2.20 10.61
C LEU A 201 -14.11 -2.84 11.55
N LYS A 202 -15.32 -2.25 11.68
CA LYS A 202 -16.40 -2.82 12.45
C LYS A 202 -16.80 -4.21 11.95
N ASP A 203 -16.90 -4.39 10.64
CA ASP A 203 -17.22 -5.68 10.03
C ASP A 203 -16.13 -6.74 10.32
N ILE A 204 -14.85 -6.36 10.33
CA ILE A 204 -13.76 -7.27 10.75
C ILE A 204 -13.92 -7.66 12.23
N VAL A 205 -14.26 -6.71 13.11
CA VAL A 205 -14.47 -6.99 14.55
C VAL A 205 -15.64 -7.96 14.78
N LEU A 206 -16.70 -7.86 13.98
CA LEU A 206 -17.92 -8.68 14.11
C LEU A 206 -17.81 -10.04 13.44
N ASP A 207 -16.83 -10.24 12.55
CA ASP A 207 -16.64 -11.47 11.80
C ASP A 207 -15.91 -12.52 12.63
N ASN A 208 -16.65 -13.52 13.12
CA ASN A 208 -16.09 -14.59 13.94
C ASN A 208 -15.19 -15.57 13.17
N SER A 209 -15.15 -15.51 11.84
CA SER A 209 -14.20 -16.28 11.03
C SER A 209 -12.79 -15.66 11.03
N VAL A 210 -12.67 -14.40 11.43
CA VAL A 210 -11.39 -13.69 11.58
C VAL A 210 -10.80 -13.99 12.96
N ASP A 211 -9.49 -14.26 13.00
CA ASP A 211 -8.79 -14.54 14.26
C ASP A 211 -9.01 -13.44 15.30
N ARG A 212 -9.09 -13.85 16.57
CA ARG A 212 -9.33 -12.92 17.68
C ARG A 212 -8.34 -11.78 17.71
N GLU A 213 -7.05 -12.03 17.52
CA GLU A 213 -6.01 -11.01 17.58
C GLU A 213 -6.15 -9.97 16.46
N VAL A 214 -6.59 -10.40 15.28
CA VAL A 214 -6.89 -9.48 14.16
C VAL A 214 -8.13 -8.64 14.49
N ARG A 215 -9.16 -9.24 15.10
CA ARG A 215 -10.35 -8.51 15.57
C ARG A 215 -10.01 -7.52 16.70
N GLU A 216 -9.13 -7.89 17.64
CA GLU A 216 -8.66 -6.96 18.69
C GLU A 216 -7.86 -5.79 18.08
N SER A 217 -7.04 -6.06 17.08
CA SER A 217 -6.35 -5.00 16.33
C SER A 217 -7.34 -4.07 15.61
N ALA A 218 -8.45 -4.60 15.10
CA ALA A 218 -9.50 -3.79 14.50
C ALA A 218 -10.27 -2.95 15.54
N VAL A 219 -10.47 -3.45 16.76
CA VAL A 219 -11.01 -2.64 17.88
C VAL A 219 -10.06 -1.49 18.22
N PHE A 220 -8.75 -1.73 18.27
CA PHE A 220 -7.76 -0.67 18.44
C PHE A 220 -7.81 0.33 17.27
N ALA A 221 -7.84 -0.14 16.03
CA ALA A 221 -7.94 0.73 14.86
C ALA A 221 -9.20 1.61 14.89
N LEU A 222 -10.34 1.08 15.37
CA LEU A 222 -11.57 1.86 15.61
C LEU A 222 -11.35 2.99 16.63
N SER A 223 -10.55 2.76 17.68
CA SER A 223 -10.25 3.80 18.68
C SER A 223 -9.41 4.96 18.11
N GLN A 224 -8.68 4.73 17.03
CA GLN A 224 -7.89 5.75 16.35
C GLN A 224 -8.69 6.54 15.29
N ARG A 225 -9.96 6.16 15.05
CA ARG A 225 -10.84 6.87 14.12
C ARG A 225 -11.28 8.22 14.71
N PRO A 226 -11.72 9.18 13.87
CA PRO A 226 -12.36 10.39 14.36
C PRO A 226 -13.44 10.03 15.39
N ARG A 227 -13.57 10.80 16.48
CA ARG A 227 -14.50 10.51 17.59
C ARG A 227 -15.93 10.25 17.12
N GLU A 228 -16.37 10.99 16.10
CA GLU A 228 -17.73 10.86 15.56
C GLU A 228 -17.98 9.54 14.84
N GLU A 229 -16.92 8.87 14.42
CA GLU A 229 -16.99 7.56 13.77
C GLU A 229 -16.63 6.42 14.74
N GLY A 230 -15.50 6.55 15.43
CA GLY A 230 -14.91 5.50 16.26
C GLY A 230 -15.72 5.21 17.52
N VAL A 231 -16.17 6.25 18.23
CA VAL A 231 -16.92 6.05 19.49
C VAL A 231 -18.25 5.33 19.26
N PRO A 232 -19.11 5.71 18.31
CA PRO A 232 -20.33 4.94 18.03
C PRO A 232 -20.05 3.51 17.58
N ALA A 233 -19.00 3.28 16.79
CA ALA A 233 -18.62 1.94 16.38
C ALA A 233 -18.19 1.07 17.55
N LEU A 234 -17.36 1.59 18.46
CA LEU A 234 -16.92 0.91 19.68
C LEU A 234 -18.09 0.63 20.64
N ILE A 235 -19.02 1.58 20.80
CA ILE A 235 -20.27 1.37 21.60
C ILE A 235 -21.07 0.21 21.02
N SER A 236 -21.25 0.19 19.69
CA SER A 236 -21.93 -0.91 19.02
C SER A 236 -21.25 -2.26 19.29
N VAL A 237 -19.91 -2.32 19.19
CA VAL A 237 -19.12 -3.53 19.46
C VAL A 237 -19.28 -3.96 20.93
N ALA A 238 -19.17 -3.03 21.88
CA ALA A 238 -19.31 -3.31 23.32
C ALA A 238 -20.68 -3.89 23.67
N ARG A 239 -21.74 -3.46 22.98
CA ARG A 239 -23.10 -3.93 23.22
C ARG A 239 -23.43 -5.26 22.56
N THR A 240 -22.91 -5.49 21.34
CA THR A 240 -23.44 -6.55 20.48
C THR A 240 -22.48 -7.68 20.17
N ASN A 241 -21.17 -7.50 20.40
CA ASN A 241 -20.22 -8.56 20.06
C ASN A 241 -20.43 -9.78 20.98
N LYS A 242 -20.41 -10.98 20.38
CA LYS A 242 -20.61 -12.24 21.11
C LYS A 242 -19.40 -12.62 21.97
N ASP A 243 -18.19 -12.23 21.55
CA ASP A 243 -16.94 -12.52 22.24
C ASP A 243 -16.75 -11.54 23.42
N PRO A 244 -16.70 -12.01 24.68
CA PRO A 244 -16.57 -11.15 25.85
C PRO A 244 -15.22 -10.41 25.87
N GLU A 245 -14.15 -11.00 25.34
CA GLU A 245 -12.84 -10.33 25.30
C GLU A 245 -12.84 -9.16 24.30
N ILE A 246 -13.51 -9.30 23.19
CA ILE A 246 -13.70 -8.20 22.22
C ILE A 246 -14.55 -7.08 22.85
N ARG A 247 -15.65 -7.43 23.58
CA ARG A 247 -16.44 -6.42 24.31
C ARG A 247 -15.60 -5.68 25.35
N LYS A 248 -14.81 -6.42 26.14
CA LYS A 248 -13.91 -5.84 27.15
C LYS A 248 -12.88 -4.89 26.52
N LYS A 249 -12.30 -5.28 25.39
CA LYS A 249 -11.36 -4.43 24.64
C LYS A 249 -12.02 -3.15 24.14
N ALA A 250 -13.25 -3.23 23.63
CA ALA A 250 -14.02 -2.06 23.20
C ALA A 250 -14.33 -1.13 24.37
N LEU A 251 -14.76 -1.66 25.52
CA LEU A 251 -15.00 -0.89 26.75
C LEU A 251 -13.72 -0.21 27.25
N PHE A 252 -12.56 -0.90 27.20
CA PHE A 252 -11.28 -0.32 27.55
C PHE A 252 -10.97 0.94 26.72
N TRP A 253 -11.09 0.85 25.40
CA TRP A 253 -10.82 1.99 24.52
C TRP A 253 -11.86 3.10 24.63
N LEU A 254 -13.12 2.77 24.91
CA LEU A 254 -14.16 3.75 25.25
C LEU A 254 -13.79 4.53 26.51
N GLY A 255 -13.28 3.85 27.56
CA GLY A 255 -12.79 4.50 28.77
C GLY A 255 -11.65 5.49 28.55
N GLN A 256 -10.82 5.26 27.50
CA GLN A 256 -9.72 6.18 27.13
C GLN A 256 -10.18 7.33 26.23
N SER A 257 -11.42 7.29 25.70
CA SER A 257 -11.87 8.26 24.70
C SER A 257 -12.22 9.64 25.28
N ASN A 258 -12.50 9.75 26.58
CA ASN A 258 -13.04 10.94 27.25
C ASN A 258 -14.30 11.49 26.53
N ASP A 259 -15.14 10.61 26.00
CA ASP A 259 -16.35 10.98 25.26
C ASP A 259 -17.59 10.79 26.13
N PRO A 260 -18.50 11.77 26.22
CA PRO A 260 -19.73 11.66 27.03
C PRO A 260 -20.60 10.45 26.68
N ARG A 261 -20.59 10.03 25.41
CA ARG A 261 -21.34 8.86 24.94
C ARG A 261 -20.82 7.56 25.56
N ALA A 262 -19.51 7.48 25.82
CA ALA A 262 -18.92 6.35 26.52
C ALA A 262 -19.30 6.34 27.99
N ILE A 263 -19.35 7.51 28.65
CA ILE A 263 -19.82 7.64 30.05
C ILE A 263 -21.27 7.15 30.19
N ASN A 264 -22.14 7.61 29.31
CA ASN A 264 -23.56 7.18 29.31
C ASN A 264 -23.68 5.65 29.13
N LEU A 265 -22.84 5.02 28.30
CA LEU A 265 -22.82 3.57 28.19
C LEU A 265 -22.41 2.89 29.49
N PHE A 266 -21.39 3.39 30.20
CA PHE A 266 -20.94 2.82 31.47
C PHE A 266 -22.01 2.94 32.55
N GLU A 267 -22.69 4.09 32.65
CA GLU A 267 -23.80 4.29 33.54
C GLU A 267 -24.95 3.30 33.26
N GLU A 268 -25.30 3.12 31.97
CA GLU A 268 -26.31 2.15 31.56
C GLU A 268 -25.92 0.71 31.97
N LEU A 269 -24.68 0.31 31.77
CA LEU A 269 -24.22 -1.04 32.09
C LEU A 269 -24.16 -1.31 33.59
N LEU A 270 -23.88 -0.29 34.41
CA LEU A 270 -23.81 -0.40 35.87
C LEU A 270 -25.21 -0.35 36.53
N THR A 271 -26.18 0.31 35.89
CA THR A 271 -27.53 0.46 36.43
C THR A 271 -28.50 -0.61 36.00
N LYS A 272 -28.22 -1.32 34.89
CA LYS A 272 -29.00 -2.50 34.50
C LYS A 272 -28.71 -3.65 35.47
N LYS A 273 -29.67 -3.90 36.39
CA LYS A 273 -29.73 -5.14 37.19
C LYS A 273 -30.27 -6.29 36.37
#